data_0b95c46d769a6d266a079ed4676c68b6
#
_entry.id   0b95c46d769a6d266a079ed4676c68b6
#
_cell.length_a   1.000
_cell.length_b   1.000
_cell.length_c   1.000
_cell.angle_alpha   90.00
_cell.angle_beta   90.00
_cell.angle_gamma   90.00
#
_symmetry.space_group_name_H-M   'P 1'
#
loop_
_entity.id
_entity.type
_entity.pdbx_description
1 polymer ?
#
loop_
_entity_poly.entity_id
_entity_poly.type
_entity_poly.pdbx_seq_one_letter_code
_entity_poly.pdbx_strand_id
1 'polypeptide(L)'
;MEGVEIIDTTVDNILNYGVCGYKNINKAGYPEKIAWLKDRFSEGLKIKTVHSIKDGTQGMIEYIPGEYCWRPVEADKYMFIHCIFVGFKRAYKGKGYGSLLLQSAVEDAKSSNMLGIATVTRNGSFMAGKDLFIKNNFTVVDRALPDFELVVYKFNQKAPSPKFKDDMEQQSRKYGKGITIIRANQCPYTVKNVREISETAEKSYGITPTLIELKSYKEAQNGPCAFGSFCILYNGTVIAYHPISNKRFTNIMNKMIS
;
A
#
# COMPACT_ATOMS: atom_id res chain seq x y z
N MET A 1 27.93 -3.82 -7.54
CA MET A 1 27.26 -3.76 -6.22
C MET A 1 27.46 -5.13 -5.58
N GLU A 2 28.61 -5.29 -4.99
CA GLU A 2 29.08 -6.60 -4.47
C GLU A 2 28.18 -7.07 -3.32
N GLY A 3 27.70 -8.32 -3.38
CA GLY A 3 26.92 -8.95 -2.31
C GLY A 3 25.46 -8.48 -2.17
N VAL A 4 24.87 -7.87 -3.20
CA VAL A 4 23.45 -7.51 -3.24
C VAL A 4 22.79 -8.09 -4.48
N GLU A 5 21.67 -8.75 -4.30
CA GLU A 5 20.88 -9.41 -5.34
C GLU A 5 19.40 -9.03 -5.27
N ILE A 6 18.70 -9.20 -6.38
CA ILE A 6 17.23 -9.09 -6.44
C ILE A 6 16.66 -10.50 -6.44
N ILE A 7 15.86 -10.80 -5.43
CA ILE A 7 15.26 -12.12 -5.21
C ILE A 7 13.78 -12.07 -5.59
N ASP A 8 13.33 -13.06 -6.35
CA ASP A 8 11.91 -13.35 -6.49
C ASP A 8 11.40 -13.99 -5.19
N THR A 9 10.56 -13.23 -4.47
CA THR A 9 9.98 -13.71 -3.22
C THR A 9 8.65 -14.40 -3.52
N THR A 10 8.56 -15.68 -3.17
CA THR A 10 7.42 -16.56 -3.41
C THR A 10 6.84 -17.09 -2.10
N VAL A 11 5.76 -17.89 -2.18
CA VAL A 11 5.19 -18.57 -1.01
C VAL A 11 6.24 -19.45 -0.31
N ASP A 12 7.13 -20.09 -1.08
CA ASP A 12 8.08 -21.06 -0.55
C ASP A 12 9.27 -20.43 0.17
N ASN A 13 9.66 -19.22 -0.21
CA ASN A 13 10.86 -18.58 0.31
C ASN A 13 10.60 -17.31 1.15
N ILE A 14 9.36 -16.85 1.23
CA ILE A 14 9.00 -15.57 1.90
C ILE A 14 9.43 -15.51 3.36
N LEU A 15 9.45 -16.64 4.05
CA LEU A 15 9.89 -16.71 5.45
C LEU A 15 11.39 -16.47 5.61
N ASN A 16 12.20 -16.78 4.58
CA ASN A 16 13.64 -16.57 4.59
C ASN A 16 14.00 -15.09 4.41
N TYR A 17 13.24 -14.36 3.59
CA TYR A 17 13.54 -12.97 3.26
C TYR A 17 12.71 -11.98 4.07
N GLY A 18 11.56 -12.39 4.61
CA GLY A 18 10.62 -11.55 5.32
C GLY A 18 9.86 -10.58 4.38
N VAL A 19 8.98 -9.79 4.95
CA VAL A 19 8.22 -8.78 4.21
C VAL A 19 8.16 -7.48 5.00
N CYS A 20 8.17 -6.36 4.31
CA CYS A 20 8.03 -5.03 4.91
C CYS A 20 8.99 -4.79 6.10
N GLY A 21 10.18 -5.41 6.09
CA GLY A 21 11.14 -5.35 7.19
C GLY A 21 10.84 -6.22 8.41
N TYR A 22 9.76 -6.96 8.37
CA TYR A 22 9.45 -7.94 9.41
C TYR A 22 10.20 -9.24 9.11
N LYS A 23 10.96 -9.71 10.11
CA LYS A 23 11.65 -11.00 10.10
C LYS A 23 11.16 -11.93 11.20
N ASN A 24 10.47 -11.39 12.20
CA ASN A 24 9.98 -12.16 13.33
C ASN A 24 8.53 -12.56 13.11
N ILE A 25 8.29 -13.84 12.92
CA ILE A 25 6.98 -14.45 12.70
C ILE A 25 5.99 -14.17 13.85
N ASN A 26 6.48 -13.94 15.07
CA ASN A 26 5.65 -13.67 16.23
C ASN A 26 5.27 -12.19 16.38
N LYS A 27 5.75 -11.33 15.49
CA LYS A 27 5.42 -9.91 15.52
C LYS A 27 4.01 -9.69 14.99
N ALA A 28 3.17 -9.02 15.78
CA ALA A 28 1.80 -8.69 15.40
C ALA A 28 1.74 -8.03 13.99
N GLY A 29 0.86 -8.52 13.15
CA GLY A 29 0.71 -8.11 11.75
C GLY A 29 1.52 -8.94 10.76
N TYR A 30 2.55 -9.67 11.19
CA TYR A 30 3.33 -10.50 10.30
C TYR A 30 2.58 -11.77 9.85
N PRO A 31 2.00 -12.58 10.77
CA PRO A 31 1.19 -13.73 10.37
C PRO A 31 0.03 -13.36 9.45
N GLU A 32 -0.64 -12.24 9.76
CA GLU A 32 -1.76 -11.73 8.98
C GLU A 32 -1.33 -11.32 7.57
N LYS A 33 -0.16 -10.64 7.46
CA LYS A 33 0.42 -10.29 6.15
C LYS A 33 0.81 -11.54 5.36
N ILE A 34 1.42 -12.55 5.97
CA ILE A 34 1.79 -13.79 5.30
C ILE A 34 0.54 -14.54 4.79
N ALA A 35 -0.51 -14.63 5.60
CA ALA A 35 -1.77 -15.23 5.17
C ALA A 35 -2.38 -14.47 3.99
N TRP A 36 -2.44 -13.13 4.07
CA TRP A 36 -2.90 -12.27 2.99
C TRP A 36 -2.11 -12.48 1.69
N LEU A 37 -0.79 -12.57 1.77
CA LEU A 37 0.07 -12.77 0.61
C LEU A 37 -0.14 -14.13 -0.07
N LYS A 38 -0.33 -15.21 0.71
CA LYS A 38 -0.58 -16.55 0.16
C LYS A 38 -1.79 -16.54 -0.79
N ASP A 39 -2.87 -15.88 -0.39
CA ASP A 39 -4.05 -15.75 -1.24
C ASP A 39 -3.76 -14.87 -2.47
N ARG A 40 -3.01 -13.80 -2.31
CA ARG A 40 -2.71 -12.85 -3.41
C ARG A 40 -1.75 -13.40 -4.44
N PHE A 41 -0.83 -14.30 -4.06
CA PHE A 41 0.03 -14.97 -5.05
C PHE A 41 -0.79 -15.74 -6.10
N SER A 42 -1.94 -16.33 -5.71
CA SER A 42 -2.85 -16.98 -6.66
C SER A 42 -3.54 -15.98 -7.61
N GLU A 43 -3.65 -14.70 -7.23
CA GLU A 43 -4.17 -13.61 -8.05
C GLU A 43 -3.08 -12.94 -8.92
N GLY A 44 -1.85 -13.50 -8.94
CA GLY A 44 -0.73 -12.99 -9.73
C GLY A 44 0.12 -11.93 -9.04
N LEU A 45 -0.01 -11.76 -7.70
CA LEU A 45 0.89 -10.90 -6.94
C LEU A 45 2.34 -11.38 -7.07
N LYS A 46 3.25 -10.42 -7.23
CA LYS A 46 4.69 -10.65 -7.26
C LYS A 46 5.40 -9.76 -6.24
N ILE A 47 6.49 -10.27 -5.69
CA ILE A 47 7.38 -9.52 -4.80
C ILE A 47 8.82 -9.71 -5.27
N LYS A 48 9.54 -8.61 -5.47
CA LYS A 48 11.01 -8.60 -5.65
C LYS A 48 11.64 -8.00 -4.41
N THR A 49 12.65 -8.65 -3.89
CA THR A 49 13.34 -8.26 -2.67
C THR A 49 14.80 -7.93 -2.94
N VAL A 50 15.25 -6.75 -2.48
CA VAL A 50 16.68 -6.41 -2.42
C VAL A 50 17.27 -7.12 -1.22
N HIS A 51 18.10 -8.10 -1.45
CA HIS A 51 18.77 -8.89 -0.42
C HIS A 51 20.29 -8.65 -0.43
N SER A 52 20.83 -8.39 0.73
CA SER A 52 22.28 -8.32 0.96
C SER A 52 22.73 -9.55 1.72
N ILE A 53 23.75 -10.24 1.23
CA ILE A 53 24.37 -11.39 1.90
C ILE A 53 24.76 -11.02 3.34
N LYS A 54 25.31 -9.81 3.54
CA LYS A 54 25.77 -9.33 4.85
C LYS A 54 24.62 -8.88 5.77
N ASP A 55 23.64 -8.17 5.23
CA ASP A 55 22.68 -7.39 6.02
C ASP A 55 21.23 -7.89 5.90
N GLY A 56 20.99 -8.90 5.06
CA GLY A 56 19.67 -9.45 4.78
C GLY A 56 18.83 -8.50 3.92
N THR A 57 17.51 -8.59 4.05
CA THR A 57 16.56 -7.79 3.26
C THR A 57 16.71 -6.31 3.51
N GLN A 58 16.89 -5.53 2.43
CA GLN A 58 17.10 -4.09 2.45
C GLN A 58 16.02 -3.31 1.73
N GLY A 59 15.15 -3.96 0.99
CA GLY A 59 14.04 -3.32 0.28
C GLY A 59 13.18 -4.34 -0.43
N MET A 60 12.03 -3.91 -0.90
CA MET A 60 11.15 -4.73 -1.72
C MET A 60 10.23 -3.87 -2.58
N ILE A 61 9.68 -4.50 -3.63
CA ILE A 61 8.54 -4.02 -4.39
C ILE A 61 7.47 -5.11 -4.41
N GLU A 62 6.20 -4.74 -4.21
CA GLU A 62 5.03 -5.60 -4.25
C GLU A 62 4.08 -5.07 -5.34
N TYR A 63 3.69 -5.90 -6.29
CA TYR A 63 2.81 -5.53 -7.39
C TYR A 63 1.94 -6.71 -7.85
N ILE A 64 0.82 -6.39 -8.51
CA ILE A 64 -0.23 -7.34 -8.90
C ILE A 64 -0.89 -6.88 -10.20
N PRO A 65 -1.52 -7.74 -11.02
CA PRO A 65 -2.39 -7.27 -12.09
C PRO A 65 -3.44 -6.29 -11.60
N GLY A 66 -3.67 -5.20 -12.33
CA GLY A 66 -4.50 -4.07 -11.90
C GLY A 66 -5.94 -4.44 -11.60
N GLU A 67 -6.47 -5.48 -12.26
CA GLU A 67 -7.78 -6.06 -12.00
C GLU A 67 -7.95 -6.50 -10.55
N TYR A 68 -6.85 -6.92 -9.90
CA TYR A 68 -6.80 -7.40 -8.51
C TYR A 68 -6.18 -6.38 -7.54
N CYS A 69 -5.95 -5.14 -7.98
CA CYS A 69 -5.32 -4.15 -7.10
C CYS A 69 -6.20 -3.78 -5.90
N TRP A 70 -5.57 -3.50 -4.77
CA TRP A 70 -6.22 -3.12 -3.51
C TRP A 70 -6.29 -1.61 -3.34
N ARG A 71 -6.73 -0.93 -4.40
CA ARG A 71 -6.91 0.53 -4.47
C ARG A 71 -8.18 0.83 -5.28
N PRO A 72 -8.93 1.91 -4.98
CA PRO A 72 -10.06 2.34 -5.79
C PRO A 72 -9.59 3.00 -7.10
N VAL A 73 -9.04 2.17 -7.97
CA VAL A 73 -8.46 2.56 -9.27
C VAL A 73 -8.97 1.61 -10.35
N GLU A 74 -9.30 2.15 -11.51
CA GLU A 74 -9.53 1.40 -12.73
C GLU A 74 -8.18 1.27 -13.46
N ALA A 75 -7.55 0.10 -13.35
CA ALA A 75 -6.22 -0.16 -13.87
C ALA A 75 -6.14 -1.50 -14.64
N ASP A 76 -7.23 -1.90 -15.29
CA ASP A 76 -7.30 -3.13 -16.07
C ASP A 76 -6.19 -3.17 -17.12
N LYS A 77 -5.56 -4.34 -17.25
CA LYS A 77 -4.41 -4.58 -18.12
C LYS A 77 -3.14 -3.78 -17.80
N TYR A 78 -3.08 -3.14 -16.62
CA TYR A 78 -1.85 -2.57 -16.08
C TYR A 78 -1.31 -3.47 -14.95
N MET A 79 0.01 -3.54 -14.79
CA MET A 79 0.58 -4.02 -13.55
C MET A 79 0.47 -2.90 -12.51
N PHE A 80 0.04 -3.21 -11.29
CA PHE A 80 -0.20 -2.21 -10.24
C PHE A 80 0.74 -2.40 -9.05
N ILE A 81 1.58 -1.42 -8.75
CA ILE A 81 2.48 -1.46 -7.60
C ILE A 81 1.70 -1.07 -6.34
N HIS A 82 1.66 -1.99 -5.38
CA HIS A 82 1.06 -1.76 -4.06
C HIS A 82 2.01 -1.08 -3.08
N CYS A 83 3.28 -1.48 -3.10
CA CYS A 83 4.28 -1.01 -2.14
C CYS A 83 5.68 -1.09 -2.74
N ILE A 84 6.50 -0.09 -2.46
CA ILE A 84 7.93 -0.11 -2.72
C ILE A 84 8.64 0.64 -1.61
N PHE A 85 9.73 0.07 -1.10
CA PHE A 85 10.64 0.77 -0.20
C PHE A 85 12.06 0.21 -0.33
N VAL A 86 13.05 1.02 0.03
CA VAL A 86 14.47 0.62 0.08
C VAL A 86 15.15 1.31 1.25
N GLY A 87 16.10 0.60 1.87
CA GLY A 87 17.04 1.17 2.83
C GLY A 87 16.57 1.10 4.28
N PHE A 88 16.35 -0.11 4.79
CA PHE A 88 16.30 -0.30 6.24
C PHE A 88 17.57 0.21 6.90
N LYS A 89 18.74 -0.12 6.32
CA LYS A 89 20.00 0.51 6.72
C LYS A 89 20.34 1.69 5.80
N ARG A 90 20.86 2.77 6.39
CA ARG A 90 21.24 3.99 5.68
C ARG A 90 22.20 3.75 4.51
N ALA A 91 23.08 2.74 4.65
CA ALA A 91 24.05 2.35 3.62
C ALA A 91 23.44 1.96 2.27
N TYR A 92 22.16 1.54 2.26
CA TYR A 92 21.44 1.13 1.06
C TYR A 92 20.56 2.25 0.45
N LYS A 93 20.41 3.39 1.14
CA LYS A 93 19.65 4.53 0.63
C LYS A 93 20.43 5.28 -0.44
N GLY A 94 19.73 5.75 -1.48
CA GLY A 94 20.35 6.55 -2.55
C GLY A 94 21.30 5.77 -3.49
N LYS A 95 21.29 4.43 -3.43
CA LYS A 95 22.15 3.55 -4.24
C LYS A 95 21.50 3.01 -5.52
N GLY A 96 20.35 3.54 -5.92
CA GLY A 96 19.66 3.11 -7.14
C GLY A 96 18.78 1.88 -7.01
N TYR A 97 18.74 1.21 -5.86
CA TYR A 97 17.95 -0.03 -5.68
C TYR A 97 16.45 0.15 -5.92
N GLY A 98 15.89 1.33 -5.63
CA GLY A 98 14.49 1.63 -5.94
C GLY A 98 14.22 1.60 -7.44
N SER A 99 15.09 2.20 -8.25
CA SER A 99 14.99 2.14 -9.71
C SER A 99 15.18 0.72 -10.24
N LEU A 100 16.08 -0.06 -9.62
CA LEU A 100 16.31 -1.46 -10.00
C LEU A 100 15.07 -2.33 -9.75
N LEU A 101 14.40 -2.14 -8.60
CA LEU A 101 13.14 -2.80 -8.31
C LEU A 101 12.03 -2.40 -9.28
N LEU A 102 11.93 -1.11 -9.61
CA LEU A 102 10.96 -0.63 -10.62
C LEU A 102 11.23 -1.22 -11.99
N GLN A 103 12.51 -1.27 -12.41
CA GLN A 103 12.88 -1.88 -13.68
C GLN A 103 12.48 -3.35 -13.75
N SER A 104 12.75 -4.13 -12.69
CA SER A 104 12.33 -5.54 -12.63
C SER A 104 10.81 -5.71 -12.72
N ALA A 105 10.03 -4.83 -12.09
CA ALA A 105 8.58 -4.84 -12.19
C ALA A 105 8.08 -4.44 -13.58
N VAL A 106 8.76 -3.51 -14.25
CA VAL A 106 8.48 -3.12 -15.65
C VAL A 106 8.74 -4.27 -16.61
N GLU A 107 9.84 -5.01 -16.44
CA GLU A 107 10.16 -6.19 -17.23
C GLU A 107 9.11 -7.29 -17.08
N ASP A 108 8.68 -7.56 -15.85
CA ASP A 108 7.61 -8.51 -15.58
C ASP A 108 6.26 -8.07 -16.18
N ALA A 109 5.93 -6.78 -16.13
CA ALA A 109 4.73 -6.24 -16.74
C ALA A 109 4.73 -6.40 -18.27
N LYS A 110 5.88 -6.16 -18.93
CA LYS A 110 6.07 -6.38 -20.36
C LYS A 110 5.92 -7.86 -20.73
N SER A 111 6.56 -8.75 -19.96
CA SER A 111 6.49 -10.22 -20.18
C SER A 111 5.08 -10.76 -20.00
N SER A 112 4.25 -10.07 -19.19
CA SER A 112 2.84 -10.40 -18.96
C SER A 112 1.89 -9.71 -19.95
N ASN A 113 2.40 -9.09 -21.05
CA ASN A 113 1.61 -8.36 -22.05
C ASN A 113 0.71 -7.25 -21.47
N MET A 114 1.12 -6.62 -20.39
CA MET A 114 0.42 -5.49 -19.81
C MET A 114 0.59 -4.22 -20.68
N LEU A 115 -0.34 -3.26 -20.56
CA LEU A 115 -0.27 -1.97 -21.24
C LEU A 115 0.76 -1.01 -20.61
N GLY A 116 1.18 -1.31 -19.39
CA GLY A 116 2.11 -0.53 -18.61
C GLY A 116 2.09 -0.93 -17.15
N ILE A 117 2.62 -0.05 -16.31
CA ILE A 117 2.65 -0.22 -14.85
C ILE A 117 2.20 1.06 -14.17
N ALA A 118 1.39 0.95 -13.12
CA ALA A 118 0.79 2.07 -12.40
C ALA A 118 0.99 1.96 -10.90
N THR A 119 0.89 3.07 -10.20
CA THR A 119 0.84 3.12 -8.73
C THR A 119 0.19 4.42 -8.25
N VAL A 120 -0.32 4.39 -7.04
CA VAL A 120 -0.73 5.59 -6.30
C VAL A 120 0.43 6.09 -5.46
N THR A 121 0.70 7.38 -5.53
CA THR A 121 1.75 8.06 -4.77
C THR A 121 1.18 9.16 -3.89
N ARG A 122 1.92 9.49 -2.84
CA ARG A 122 1.63 10.61 -1.95
C ARG A 122 2.89 11.01 -1.20
N ASN A 123 3.05 12.29 -0.89
CA ASN A 123 4.09 12.72 0.03
C ASN A 123 3.68 12.41 1.48
N GLY A 124 4.49 11.61 2.18
CA GLY A 124 4.21 11.28 3.58
C GLY A 124 4.56 9.84 3.96
N SER A 125 4.06 9.43 5.12
CA SER A 125 4.31 8.09 5.67
C SER A 125 3.55 7.01 4.90
N PHE A 126 4.10 5.80 4.89
CA PHE A 126 3.52 4.58 4.31
C PHE A 126 3.37 4.54 2.79
N MET A 127 3.84 5.54 2.07
CA MET A 127 3.86 5.56 0.60
C MET A 127 5.18 6.10 0.07
N ALA A 128 5.59 5.63 -1.08
CA ALA A 128 6.71 6.22 -1.80
C ALA A 128 6.25 7.54 -2.45
N GLY A 129 7.07 8.58 -2.33
CA GLY A 129 6.84 9.84 -3.03
C GLY A 129 7.02 9.69 -4.55
N LYS A 130 6.38 10.56 -5.32
CA LYS A 130 6.37 10.50 -6.79
C LYS A 130 7.75 10.63 -7.44
N ASP A 131 8.71 11.27 -6.79
CA ASP A 131 10.04 11.56 -7.38
C ASP A 131 10.76 10.30 -7.86
N LEU A 132 10.63 9.19 -7.12
CA LEU A 132 11.15 7.90 -7.54
C LEU A 132 10.58 7.47 -8.89
N PHE A 133 9.27 7.62 -9.06
CA PHE A 133 8.54 7.19 -10.25
C PHE A 133 8.81 8.12 -11.44
N ILE A 134 8.76 9.44 -11.23
CA ILE A 134 9.04 10.43 -12.28
C ILE A 134 10.45 10.25 -12.86
N LYS A 135 11.46 10.01 -12.00
CA LYS A 135 12.83 9.67 -12.45
C LYS A 135 12.93 8.40 -13.28
N ASN A 136 11.93 7.51 -13.18
CA ASN A 136 11.84 6.28 -13.94
C ASN A 136 10.75 6.32 -15.03
N ASN A 137 10.50 7.52 -15.60
CA ASN A 137 9.61 7.79 -16.73
C ASN A 137 8.11 7.55 -16.48
N PHE A 138 7.67 7.54 -15.24
CA PHE A 138 6.25 7.60 -14.93
C PHE A 138 5.72 9.02 -15.07
N THR A 139 4.46 9.14 -15.45
CA THR A 139 3.74 10.43 -15.54
C THR A 139 2.51 10.41 -14.66
N VAL A 140 2.15 11.57 -14.11
CA VAL A 140 0.90 11.74 -13.35
C VAL A 140 -0.26 11.75 -14.34
N VAL A 141 -1.26 10.91 -14.13
CA VAL A 141 -2.43 10.80 -15.02
C VAL A 141 -3.73 11.14 -14.34
N ASP A 142 -3.79 11.09 -13.00
CA ASP A 142 -4.99 11.40 -12.23
C ASP A 142 -4.67 11.81 -10.79
N ARG A 143 -5.64 12.41 -10.09
CA ARG A 143 -5.50 12.88 -8.71
C ARG A 143 -6.75 12.56 -7.90
N ALA A 144 -6.54 12.31 -6.58
CA ALA A 144 -7.63 12.11 -5.62
C ALA A 144 -7.31 12.79 -4.28
N LEU A 145 -8.36 13.11 -3.53
CA LEU A 145 -8.23 13.73 -2.21
C LEU A 145 -7.46 12.83 -1.22
N PRO A 146 -6.72 13.45 -0.28
CA PRO A 146 -6.47 14.90 -0.18
C PRO A 146 -5.33 15.37 -1.11
N ASP A 147 -4.40 14.50 -1.49
CA ASP A 147 -3.18 14.81 -2.22
C ASP A 147 -2.56 13.55 -2.87
N PHE A 148 -3.41 12.56 -3.19
CA PHE A 148 -2.96 11.38 -3.92
C PHE A 148 -2.79 11.68 -5.41
N GLU A 149 -1.74 11.11 -5.99
CA GLU A 149 -1.48 11.15 -7.43
C GLU A 149 -1.37 9.72 -7.97
N LEU A 150 -2.07 9.44 -9.05
CA LEU A 150 -1.92 8.20 -9.81
C LEU A 150 -0.87 8.42 -10.88
N VAL A 151 0.21 7.64 -10.83
CA VAL A 151 1.30 7.71 -11.79
C VAL A 151 1.39 6.42 -12.60
N VAL A 152 1.74 6.55 -13.89
CA VAL A 152 1.78 5.44 -14.83
C VAL A 152 3.02 5.51 -15.72
N TYR A 153 3.60 4.37 -16.03
CA TYR A 153 4.53 4.18 -17.13
C TYR A 153 3.85 3.33 -18.19
N LYS A 154 3.43 3.95 -19.31
CA LYS A 154 2.77 3.28 -20.44
C LYS A 154 3.80 2.71 -21.39
N PHE A 155 3.58 1.49 -21.87
CA PHE A 155 4.41 0.89 -22.92
C PHE A 155 3.98 1.35 -24.32
N ASN A 156 2.70 1.74 -24.46
CA ASN A 156 2.18 2.41 -25.64
C ASN A 156 1.44 3.68 -25.19
N GLN A 157 1.86 4.84 -25.67
CA GLN A 157 1.27 6.13 -25.29
C GLN A 157 -0.22 6.25 -25.68
N LYS A 158 -0.68 5.49 -26.67
CA LYS A 158 -2.10 5.44 -27.07
C LYS A 158 -2.98 4.59 -26.15
N ALA A 159 -2.38 3.81 -25.23
CA ALA A 159 -3.16 3.02 -24.28
C ALA A 159 -4.01 3.94 -23.36
N PRO A 160 -5.24 3.55 -23.00
CA PRO A 160 -6.07 4.32 -22.07
C PRO A 160 -5.34 4.48 -20.74
N SER A 161 -5.44 5.65 -20.12
CA SER A 161 -4.84 5.87 -18.79
C SER A 161 -5.66 5.19 -17.70
N PRO A 162 -5.02 4.60 -16.69
CA PRO A 162 -5.72 4.24 -15.46
C PRO A 162 -6.25 5.51 -14.79
N LYS A 163 -7.32 5.39 -14.01
CA LYS A 163 -7.94 6.51 -13.28
C LYS A 163 -8.44 6.08 -11.91
N PHE A 164 -8.59 7.02 -10.99
CA PHE A 164 -9.28 6.77 -9.74
C PHE A 164 -10.78 6.54 -10.00
N LYS A 165 -11.42 5.78 -9.12
CA LYS A 165 -12.88 5.69 -9.12
C LYS A 165 -13.50 6.99 -8.62
N ASP A 166 -14.56 7.43 -9.28
CA ASP A 166 -15.21 8.73 -9.02
C ASP A 166 -16.13 8.70 -7.78
N ASP A 167 -16.47 7.51 -7.26
CA ASP A 167 -17.49 7.32 -6.23
C ASP A 167 -16.95 7.23 -4.80
N MET A 168 -15.65 7.43 -4.57
CA MET A 168 -15.03 7.30 -3.24
C MET A 168 -15.71 8.13 -2.14
N GLU A 169 -16.13 9.36 -2.45
CA GLU A 169 -16.86 10.21 -1.50
C GLU A 169 -18.23 9.64 -1.19
N GLN A 170 -18.94 9.12 -2.19
CA GLN A 170 -20.23 8.46 -1.98
C GLN A 170 -20.06 7.19 -1.14
N GLN A 171 -18.97 6.43 -1.36
CA GLN A 171 -18.66 5.26 -0.53
C GLN A 171 -18.43 5.63 0.93
N SER A 172 -17.82 6.79 1.24
CA SER A 172 -17.61 7.22 2.62
C SER A 172 -18.92 7.45 3.39
N ARG A 173 -19.95 7.95 2.72
CA ARG A 173 -21.26 8.23 3.32
C ARG A 173 -22.03 7.00 3.78
N LYS A 174 -21.62 5.80 3.34
CA LYS A 174 -22.21 4.52 3.80
C LYS A 174 -21.84 4.18 5.25
N TYR A 175 -20.78 4.79 5.77
CA TYR A 175 -20.29 4.58 7.12
C TYR A 175 -20.93 5.63 8.05
N GLY A 176 -21.87 5.21 8.86
CA GLY A 176 -22.75 6.05 9.68
C GLY A 176 -22.05 6.83 10.80
N LYS A 177 -22.74 7.03 11.93
CA LYS A 177 -22.22 7.73 13.12
C LYS A 177 -21.10 6.94 13.81
N GLY A 178 -20.23 7.68 14.50
CA GLY A 178 -19.11 7.13 15.27
C GLY A 178 -17.83 6.97 14.45
N ILE A 179 -16.91 6.17 14.98
CA ILE A 179 -15.61 5.91 14.36
C ILE A 179 -15.68 4.58 13.60
N THR A 180 -15.29 4.60 12.32
CA THR A 180 -15.09 3.39 11.53
C THR A 180 -13.64 3.31 11.10
N ILE A 181 -12.99 2.16 11.35
CA ILE A 181 -11.61 1.88 10.93
C ILE A 181 -11.66 0.78 9.87
N ILE A 182 -11.28 1.11 8.65
CA ILE A 182 -11.17 0.16 7.54
C ILE A 182 -9.71 -0.22 7.40
N ARG A 183 -9.41 -1.51 7.30
CA ARG A 183 -8.06 -2.01 7.10
C ARG A 183 -8.02 -3.28 6.25
N ALA A 184 -6.87 -3.54 5.63
CA ALA A 184 -6.52 -4.83 5.07
C ALA A 184 -5.23 -5.35 5.71
N ASN A 185 -4.99 -6.65 5.62
CA ASN A 185 -3.74 -7.26 6.09
C ASN A 185 -2.56 -7.07 5.11
N GLN A 186 -2.72 -6.22 4.10
CA GLN A 186 -1.66 -5.83 3.17
C GLN A 186 -0.47 -5.17 3.90
N CYS A 187 -0.73 -4.31 4.88
CA CYS A 187 0.31 -3.62 5.64
C CYS A 187 0.39 -4.16 7.08
N PRO A 188 1.47 -4.83 7.49
CA PRO A 188 1.57 -5.43 8.82
C PRO A 188 1.59 -4.40 9.96
N TYR A 189 1.96 -3.16 9.67
CA TYR A 189 2.01 -2.09 10.67
C TYR A 189 0.63 -1.64 11.16
N THR A 190 -0.44 -1.92 10.40
CA THR A 190 -1.79 -1.47 10.76
C THR A 190 -2.34 -2.16 12.00
N VAL A 191 -1.96 -3.41 12.27
CA VAL A 191 -2.48 -4.19 13.41
C VAL A 191 -2.24 -3.49 14.73
N LYS A 192 -0.99 -3.08 15.00
CA LYS A 192 -0.64 -2.35 16.21
C LYS A 192 -1.36 -0.99 16.29
N ASN A 193 -1.32 -0.22 15.20
CA ASN A 193 -1.89 1.12 15.18
C ASN A 193 -3.41 1.08 15.42
N VAL A 194 -4.12 0.15 14.80
CA VAL A 194 -5.56 -0.01 14.96
C VAL A 194 -5.92 -0.34 16.40
N ARG A 195 -5.21 -1.27 17.04
CA ARG A 195 -5.44 -1.60 18.46
C ARG A 195 -5.28 -0.38 19.35
N GLU A 196 -4.16 0.34 19.25
CA GLU A 196 -3.90 1.52 20.09
C GLU A 196 -4.92 2.63 19.85
N ILE A 197 -5.35 2.84 18.61
CA ILE A 197 -6.37 3.82 18.24
C ILE A 197 -7.74 3.42 18.80
N SER A 198 -8.12 2.15 18.70
CA SER A 198 -9.40 1.66 19.25
C SER A 198 -9.46 1.83 20.76
N GLU A 199 -8.39 1.45 21.49
CA GLU A 199 -8.31 1.65 22.94
C GLU A 199 -8.43 3.14 23.32
N THR A 200 -7.82 4.04 22.56
CA THR A 200 -7.91 5.48 22.81
C THR A 200 -9.30 6.02 22.48
N ALA A 201 -9.93 5.57 21.40
CA ALA A 201 -11.28 5.96 21.05
C ALA A 201 -12.28 5.62 22.16
N GLU A 202 -12.18 4.43 22.72
CA GLU A 202 -13.03 4.01 23.85
C GLU A 202 -12.74 4.77 25.13
N LYS A 203 -11.47 4.80 25.55
CA LYS A 203 -11.08 5.35 26.88
C LYS A 203 -11.18 6.88 26.94
N SER A 204 -10.81 7.58 25.86
CA SER A 204 -10.69 9.05 25.85
C SER A 204 -11.91 9.75 25.27
N TYR A 205 -12.67 9.08 24.38
CA TYR A 205 -13.80 9.68 23.68
C TYR A 205 -15.13 8.96 23.90
N GLY A 206 -15.14 7.83 24.62
CA GLY A 206 -16.35 7.03 24.84
C GLY A 206 -16.97 6.43 23.59
N ILE A 207 -16.17 6.26 22.53
CA ILE A 207 -16.62 5.75 21.23
C ILE A 207 -15.96 4.40 20.94
N THR A 208 -16.73 3.33 20.89
CA THR A 208 -16.27 2.02 20.41
C THR A 208 -16.21 2.03 18.88
N PRO A 209 -15.01 1.89 18.26
CA PRO A 209 -14.89 1.91 16.81
C PRO A 209 -15.49 0.66 16.15
N THR A 210 -16.15 0.84 15.01
CA THR A 210 -16.47 -0.26 14.10
C THR A 210 -15.21 -0.61 13.29
N LEU A 211 -14.72 -1.85 13.42
CA LEU A 211 -13.57 -2.33 12.68
C LEU A 211 -14.03 -3.15 11.45
N ILE A 212 -13.62 -2.72 10.26
CA ILE A 212 -13.90 -3.40 9.00
C ILE A 212 -12.58 -3.92 8.44
N GLU A 213 -12.44 -5.23 8.36
CA GLU A 213 -11.32 -5.88 7.71
C GLU A 213 -11.70 -6.29 6.28
N LEU A 214 -11.07 -5.65 5.30
CA LEU A 214 -11.28 -5.95 3.89
C LEU A 214 -10.79 -7.35 3.56
N LYS A 215 -11.64 -8.16 2.92
CA LYS A 215 -11.38 -9.56 2.59
C LYS A 215 -11.04 -9.77 1.11
N SER A 216 -11.39 -8.82 0.25
CA SER A 216 -11.20 -8.94 -1.19
C SER A 216 -10.72 -7.63 -1.82
N TYR A 217 -10.10 -7.75 -2.99
CA TYR A 217 -9.74 -6.59 -3.81
C TYR A 217 -10.97 -5.77 -4.22
N LYS A 218 -12.13 -6.44 -4.44
CA LYS A 218 -13.39 -5.74 -4.77
C LYS A 218 -13.84 -4.80 -3.66
N GLU A 219 -13.71 -5.22 -2.40
CA GLU A 219 -14.00 -4.34 -1.26
C GLU A 219 -13.03 -3.16 -1.19
N ALA A 220 -11.73 -3.41 -1.41
CA ALA A 220 -10.72 -2.35 -1.43
C ALA A 220 -10.92 -1.37 -2.60
N GLN A 221 -11.29 -1.87 -3.78
CA GLN A 221 -11.61 -1.05 -4.94
C GLN A 221 -12.90 -0.23 -4.79
N ASN A 222 -13.81 -0.64 -3.94
CA ASN A 222 -15.02 0.11 -3.57
C ASN A 222 -14.86 0.86 -2.24
N GLY A 223 -13.61 1.08 -1.82
CA GLY A 223 -13.28 1.78 -0.59
C GLY A 223 -13.46 3.31 -0.70
N PRO A 224 -13.56 4.00 0.45
CA PRO A 224 -13.86 5.43 0.51
C PRO A 224 -12.65 6.35 0.32
N CYS A 225 -11.45 5.82 0.09
CA CYS A 225 -10.25 6.65 -0.09
C CYS A 225 -9.19 5.98 -0.97
N ALA A 226 -8.39 6.80 -1.64
CA ALA A 226 -7.38 6.39 -2.62
C ALA A 226 -6.27 5.47 -2.07
N PHE A 227 -6.05 5.42 -0.76
CA PHE A 227 -5.13 4.46 -0.14
C PHE A 227 -5.64 3.02 -0.25
N GLY A 228 -6.96 2.82 -0.32
CA GLY A 228 -7.66 1.55 -0.51
C GLY A 228 -7.61 0.59 0.67
N SER A 229 -6.42 0.25 1.13
CA SER A 229 -6.22 -0.78 2.17
C SER A 229 -6.26 -0.27 3.62
N PHE A 230 -6.50 1.02 3.84
CA PHE A 230 -6.67 1.63 5.16
C PHE A 230 -7.31 3.01 5.09
N CYS A 231 -8.28 3.27 5.97
CA CYS A 231 -8.69 4.63 6.34
C CYS A 231 -9.43 4.64 7.69
N ILE A 232 -9.56 5.83 8.29
CA ILE A 232 -10.40 6.05 9.46
C ILE A 232 -11.45 7.09 9.08
N LEU A 233 -12.71 6.78 9.39
CA LEU A 233 -13.84 7.69 9.24
C LEU A 233 -14.40 8.09 10.61
N TYR A 234 -14.89 9.31 10.68
CA TYR A 234 -15.68 9.80 11.80
C TYR A 234 -16.99 10.40 11.24
N ASN A 235 -18.13 9.85 11.65
CA ASN A 235 -19.45 10.26 11.16
C ASN A 235 -19.54 10.30 9.61
N GLY A 236 -19.03 9.26 8.94
CA GLY A 236 -19.04 9.15 7.48
C GLY A 236 -18.01 10.02 6.74
N THR A 237 -17.19 10.80 7.45
CA THR A 237 -16.13 11.62 6.85
C THR A 237 -14.77 10.99 7.07
N VAL A 238 -13.95 10.87 6.03
CA VAL A 238 -12.59 10.34 6.14
C VAL A 238 -11.69 11.33 6.87
N ILE A 239 -11.19 10.93 8.04
CA ILE A 239 -10.31 11.75 8.91
C ILE A 239 -8.85 11.30 8.86
N ALA A 240 -8.59 10.08 8.40
CA ALA A 240 -7.23 9.59 8.12
C ALA A 240 -7.24 8.71 6.88
N TYR A 241 -6.46 9.10 5.89
CA TYR A 241 -6.42 8.47 4.56
C TYR A 241 -5.33 7.39 4.43
N HIS A 242 -4.54 7.17 5.44
CA HIS A 242 -3.47 6.16 5.51
C HIS A 242 -3.21 5.80 6.98
N PRO A 243 -2.45 4.73 7.27
CA PRO A 243 -2.11 4.37 8.65
C PRO A 243 -1.46 5.55 9.39
N ILE A 244 -1.94 5.81 10.59
CA ILE A 244 -1.46 6.90 11.46
C ILE A 244 -1.12 6.36 12.85
N SER A 245 -0.28 7.07 13.58
CA SER A 245 0.00 6.78 14.98
C SER A 245 -1.17 7.19 15.87
N ASN A 246 -1.26 6.59 17.06
CA ASN A 246 -2.25 6.94 18.06
C ASN A 246 -2.20 8.43 18.45
N LYS A 247 -0.99 9.00 18.61
CA LYS A 247 -0.82 10.45 18.86
C LYS A 247 -1.47 11.33 17.78
N ARG A 248 -1.30 10.94 16.49
CA ARG A 248 -1.92 11.69 15.40
C ARG A 248 -3.44 11.55 15.41
N PHE A 249 -3.96 10.37 15.70
CA PHE A 249 -5.39 10.14 15.89
C PHE A 249 -5.96 11.05 16.99
N THR A 250 -5.35 11.08 18.17
CA THR A 250 -5.75 11.96 19.27
C THR A 250 -5.78 13.43 18.86
N ASN A 251 -4.74 13.89 18.15
CA ASN A 251 -4.70 15.29 17.68
C ASN A 251 -5.82 15.62 16.68
N ILE A 252 -6.24 14.66 15.84
CA ILE A 252 -7.36 14.83 14.92
C ILE A 252 -8.67 14.89 15.69
N MET A 253 -8.91 13.91 16.57
CA MET A 253 -10.15 13.83 17.33
C MET A 253 -10.37 15.05 18.24
N ASN A 254 -9.33 15.53 18.92
CA ASN A 254 -9.44 16.74 19.74
C ASN A 254 -9.89 17.97 18.95
N LYS A 255 -9.51 18.08 17.68
CA LYS A 255 -9.95 19.18 16.79
C LYS A 255 -11.37 19.00 16.25
N MET A 256 -11.90 17.79 16.28
CA MET A 256 -13.22 17.49 15.75
C MET A 256 -14.33 17.55 16.80
N ILE A 257 -13.96 17.40 18.06
CA ILE A 257 -14.89 17.34 19.20
C ILE A 257 -14.86 18.66 20.02
N SER A 258 -13.75 19.46 19.88
CA SER A 258 -13.71 20.84 20.37
C SER A 258 -14.57 21.75 19.50
#